data_6721c93863821fc611b9f0d36004606f
#
_entry.id   6721c93863821fc611b9f0d36004606f
#
_cell.length_a   1.000
_cell.length_b   1.000
_cell.length_c   1.000
_cell.angle_alpha   90.00
_cell.angle_beta   90.00
_cell.angle_gamma   90.00
#
_symmetry.space_group_name_H-M   'P 1'
#
loop_
_entity.id
_entity.type
_entity.pdbx_description
1 polymer ?
#
loop_
_entity_poly.entity_id
_entity_poly.type
_entity_poly.pdbx_seq_one_letter_code
_entity_poly.pdbx_strand_id
1 'polypeptide(L)'
;MVFKIFMERRIRIIPDEIRDLYEDIFKELTTSEFLYFWNMGTIKKYNNETIIKSGEKQNSLLLILSGRASVKVENNVIANLHRGSFIAEISFLTNEPASADVLSKDEVICVLWKNDRLKSLKKENSEFWMKLQHALTEDLIKKVKPKAKLSSQLA
;
A
#
# COMPACT_ATOMS: atom_id res chain seq x y z
N MET A 1 -5.19 -21.93 27.86
CA MET A 1 -5.67 -20.57 28.19
C MET A 1 -4.54 -19.57 28.42
N VAL A 2 -3.62 -19.83 29.33
CA VAL A 2 -2.48 -18.95 29.62
C VAL A 2 -1.60 -18.78 28.38
N PHE A 3 -1.36 -19.85 27.63
CA PHE A 3 -0.57 -19.86 26.41
C PHE A 3 -1.22 -18.99 25.32
N LYS A 4 -2.55 -19.06 25.18
CA LYS A 4 -3.30 -18.26 24.20
C LYS A 4 -3.20 -16.77 24.51
N ILE A 5 -3.32 -16.39 25.78
CA ILE A 5 -3.18 -14.99 26.22
C ILE A 5 -1.77 -14.48 25.95
N PHE A 6 -0.75 -15.31 26.18
CA PHE A 6 0.64 -14.97 25.92
C PHE A 6 0.90 -14.75 24.42
N MET A 7 0.33 -15.60 23.56
CA MET A 7 0.44 -15.47 22.11
C MET A 7 -0.25 -14.20 21.61
N GLU A 8 -1.42 -13.87 22.14
CA GLU A 8 -2.14 -12.65 21.80
C GLU A 8 -1.33 -11.40 22.17
N ARG A 9 -0.65 -11.40 23.30
CA ARG A 9 0.22 -10.30 23.71
C ARG A 9 1.43 -10.16 22.77
N ARG A 10 2.02 -11.26 22.33
CA ARG A 10 3.11 -11.24 21.35
C ARG A 10 2.65 -10.68 20.02
N ILE A 11 1.46 -11.06 19.56
CA ILE A 11 0.87 -10.60 18.30
C ILE A 11 0.59 -9.08 18.33
N ARG A 12 0.39 -8.49 19.51
CA ARG A 12 0.11 -7.06 19.68
C ARG A 12 1.34 -6.17 19.64
N ILE A 13 2.54 -6.75 19.62
CA ILE A 13 3.78 -5.98 19.53
C ILE A 13 4.14 -5.80 18.06
N ILE A 14 4.24 -4.54 17.62
CA ILE A 14 4.65 -4.24 16.26
C ILE A 14 6.16 -4.35 16.18
N PRO A 15 6.69 -5.18 15.25
CA PRO A 15 8.13 -5.27 15.04
C PRO A 15 8.75 -3.91 14.67
N ASP A 16 9.96 -3.66 15.15
CA ASP A 16 10.66 -2.40 14.90
C ASP A 16 10.85 -2.10 13.41
N GLU A 17 11.02 -3.15 12.60
CA GLU A 17 11.25 -3.03 11.15
C GLU A 17 10.09 -2.39 10.40
N ILE A 18 8.88 -2.43 10.96
CA ILE A 18 7.68 -1.90 10.31
C ILE A 18 6.95 -0.86 11.17
N ARG A 19 7.55 -0.45 12.29
CA ARG A 19 6.94 0.52 13.21
C ARG A 19 6.71 1.87 12.55
N ASP A 20 7.64 2.33 11.74
CA ASP A 20 7.52 3.57 10.99
C ASP A 20 6.30 3.56 10.06
N LEU A 21 6.08 2.43 9.38
CA LEU A 21 4.92 2.27 8.49
C LEU A 21 3.61 2.34 9.28
N TYR A 22 3.57 1.70 10.45
CA TYR A 22 2.39 1.77 11.30
C TYR A 22 2.11 3.22 11.74
N GLU A 23 3.12 3.90 12.26
CA GLU A 23 2.98 5.26 12.80
C GLU A 23 2.65 6.30 11.72
N ASP A 24 3.22 6.14 10.52
CA ASP A 24 3.03 7.10 9.43
C ASP A 24 1.77 6.86 8.61
N ILE A 25 1.36 5.62 8.43
CA ILE A 25 0.30 5.26 7.48
C ILE A 25 -0.92 4.67 8.17
N PHE A 26 -0.71 3.77 9.13
CA PHE A 26 -1.76 2.91 9.68
C PHE A 26 -2.10 3.21 11.14
N LYS A 27 -1.77 4.39 11.62
CA LYS A 27 -1.94 4.74 13.04
C LYS A 27 -3.39 4.67 13.55
N GLU A 28 -4.37 4.75 12.66
CA GLU A 28 -5.78 4.65 13.02
C GLU A 28 -6.22 3.21 13.29
N LEU A 29 -5.46 2.23 12.79
CA LEU A 29 -5.68 0.84 13.12
C LEU A 29 -5.20 0.57 14.53
N THR A 30 -5.92 -0.29 15.26
CA THR A 30 -5.36 -0.82 16.50
C THR A 30 -4.15 -1.68 16.16
N THR A 31 -3.30 -1.93 17.15
CA THR A 31 -2.13 -2.80 16.97
C THR A 31 -2.53 -4.17 16.43
N SER A 32 -3.62 -4.74 16.96
CA SER A 32 -4.12 -6.05 16.51
C SER A 32 -4.64 -6.01 15.08
N GLU A 33 -5.37 -4.95 14.70
CA GLU A 33 -5.86 -4.77 13.34
C GLU A 33 -4.69 -4.64 12.36
N PHE A 34 -3.69 -3.85 12.70
CA PHE A 34 -2.52 -3.67 11.84
C PHE A 34 -1.76 -4.98 11.63
N LEU A 35 -1.52 -5.74 12.69
CA LEU A 35 -0.82 -7.02 12.59
C LEU A 35 -1.62 -8.05 11.81
N TYR A 36 -2.95 -8.07 11.97
CA TYR A 36 -3.81 -8.93 11.17
C TYR A 36 -3.71 -8.60 9.68
N PHE A 37 -3.81 -7.32 9.36
CA PHE A 37 -3.65 -6.82 7.99
C PHE A 37 -2.26 -7.17 7.43
N TRP A 38 -1.22 -6.89 8.20
CA TRP A 38 0.16 -7.15 7.77
C TRP A 38 0.39 -8.62 7.45
N ASN A 39 -0.10 -9.50 8.32
CA ASN A 39 0.07 -10.95 8.15
C ASN A 39 -0.74 -11.54 7.00
N MET A 40 -1.72 -10.82 6.49
CA MET A 40 -2.44 -11.22 5.28
C MET A 40 -1.60 -11.01 4.01
N GLY A 41 -0.58 -10.17 4.08
CA GLY A 41 0.26 -9.86 2.94
C GLY A 41 1.34 -10.90 2.71
N THR A 42 1.87 -10.90 1.49
CA THR A 42 3.02 -11.72 1.10
C THR A 42 4.13 -10.83 0.59
N ILE A 43 5.37 -11.24 0.82
CA ILE A 43 6.53 -10.50 0.32
C ILE A 43 6.73 -10.82 -1.15
N LYS A 44 6.91 -9.78 -1.96
CA LYS A 44 7.17 -9.90 -3.40
C LYS A 44 8.39 -9.06 -3.76
N LYS A 45 9.29 -9.63 -4.54
CA LYS A 45 10.49 -8.95 -5.03
C LYS A 45 10.40 -8.72 -6.52
N TYR A 46 10.83 -7.54 -6.95
CA TYR A 46 10.94 -7.18 -8.35
C TYR A 46 12.36 -6.65 -8.60
N ASN A 47 12.93 -6.95 -9.75
CA ASN A 47 14.28 -6.51 -10.08
C ASN A 47 14.32 -6.06 -11.54
N ASN A 48 14.40 -4.74 -11.76
CA ASN A 48 14.42 -4.13 -13.10
C ASN A 48 13.31 -4.65 -14.01
N GLU A 49 12.08 -4.68 -13.48
CA GLU A 49 10.93 -5.20 -14.23
C GLU A 49 9.69 -4.35 -14.03
N THR A 50 8.70 -4.57 -14.89
CA THR A 50 7.40 -3.91 -14.78
C THR A 50 6.61 -4.55 -13.64
N ILE A 51 6.18 -3.71 -12.69
CA ILE A 51 5.32 -4.13 -11.58
C ILE A 51 3.86 -4.00 -12.00
N ILE A 52 3.50 -2.87 -12.62
CA ILE A 52 2.15 -2.56 -13.08
C ILE A 52 2.23 -2.11 -14.53
N LYS A 53 1.33 -2.60 -15.35
CA LYS A 53 1.22 -2.18 -16.76
C LYS A 53 -0.07 -1.38 -16.96
N SER A 54 0.06 -0.20 -17.55
CA SER A 54 -1.07 0.66 -17.86
C SER A 54 -2.13 -0.07 -18.70
N GLY A 55 -3.39 0.12 -18.36
CA GLY A 55 -4.51 -0.51 -19.05
C GLY A 55 -4.88 -1.89 -18.53
N GLU A 56 -4.03 -2.52 -17.72
CA GLU A 56 -4.32 -3.84 -17.16
C GLU A 56 -5.07 -3.72 -15.83
N LYS A 57 -6.01 -4.62 -15.63
CA LYS A 57 -6.75 -4.74 -14.38
C LYS A 57 -5.82 -5.24 -13.29
N GLN A 58 -5.89 -4.61 -12.13
CA GLN A 58 -5.04 -4.97 -11.00
C GLN A 58 -5.83 -5.82 -9.99
N ASN A 59 -5.20 -6.89 -9.52
CA ASN A 59 -5.79 -7.82 -8.56
C ASN A 59 -5.14 -7.74 -7.18
N SER A 60 -4.17 -6.86 -7.03
CA SER A 60 -3.39 -6.75 -5.79
C SER A 60 -3.08 -5.31 -5.46
N LEU A 61 -3.00 -5.06 -4.15
CA LEU A 61 -2.48 -3.81 -3.59
C LEU A 61 -1.08 -4.09 -3.07
N LEU A 62 -0.14 -3.19 -3.34
CA LEU A 62 1.24 -3.35 -2.89
C LEU A 62 1.69 -2.15 -2.07
N LEU A 63 2.63 -2.39 -1.16
CA LEU A 63 3.29 -1.35 -0.37
C LEU A 63 4.79 -1.59 -0.45
N ILE A 64 5.55 -0.57 -0.84
CA ILE A 64 7.00 -0.68 -0.96
C ILE A 64 7.65 -0.70 0.42
N LEU A 65 8.47 -1.71 0.66
CA LEU A 65 9.31 -1.83 1.87
C LEU A 65 10.73 -1.32 1.62
N SER A 66 11.28 -1.57 0.45
CA SER A 66 12.61 -1.09 0.08
C SER A 66 12.75 -0.93 -1.41
N GLY A 67 13.71 -0.11 -1.83
CA GLY A 67 13.95 0.18 -3.23
C GLY A 67 13.10 1.33 -3.75
N ARG A 68 13.22 1.58 -5.05
CA ARG A 68 12.51 2.66 -5.72
C ARG A 68 11.84 2.17 -6.99
N ALA A 69 10.64 2.70 -7.24
CA ALA A 69 9.89 2.43 -8.46
C ALA A 69 9.56 3.75 -9.16
N SER A 70 9.48 3.71 -10.47
CA SER A 70 9.09 4.86 -11.29
C SER A 70 7.68 4.67 -11.81
N VAL A 71 6.88 5.73 -11.74
CA VAL A 71 5.56 5.78 -12.37
C VAL A 71 5.72 6.49 -13.71
N LYS A 72 5.31 5.82 -14.79
CA LYS A 72 5.43 6.35 -16.15
C LYS A 72 4.08 6.44 -16.84
N VAL A 73 3.86 7.57 -17.50
CA VAL A 73 2.72 7.77 -18.40
C VAL A 73 3.31 8.20 -19.75
N GLU A 74 2.98 7.45 -20.80
CA GLU A 74 3.49 7.72 -22.16
C GLU A 74 5.01 7.87 -22.21
N ASN A 75 5.72 6.95 -21.53
CA ASN A 75 7.19 6.92 -21.42
C ASN A 75 7.82 8.05 -20.60
N ASN A 76 7.02 8.93 -20.01
CA ASN A 76 7.51 10.00 -19.15
C ASN A 76 7.40 9.61 -17.68
N VAL A 77 8.48 9.75 -16.94
CA VAL A 77 8.47 9.53 -15.48
C VAL A 77 7.74 10.70 -14.82
N ILE A 78 6.60 10.40 -14.20
CA ILE A 78 5.77 11.41 -13.52
C ILE A 78 5.92 11.39 -12.02
N ALA A 79 6.44 10.31 -11.44
CA ALA A 79 6.63 10.18 -10.00
C ALA A 79 7.65 9.09 -9.70
N ASN A 80 8.24 9.18 -8.53
CA ASN A 80 9.08 8.13 -7.94
C ASN A 80 8.46 7.69 -6.63
N LEU A 81 8.45 6.38 -6.41
CA LEU A 81 7.87 5.75 -5.24
C LEU A 81 8.98 5.10 -4.41
N HIS A 82 8.85 5.15 -3.10
CA HIS A 82 9.82 4.58 -2.16
C HIS A 82 9.13 3.91 -1.00
N ARG A 83 9.91 3.51 0.01
CA ARG A 83 9.35 2.89 1.22
C ARG A 83 8.15 3.67 1.74
N GLY A 84 7.06 2.97 1.99
CA GLY A 84 5.81 3.54 2.45
C GLY A 84 4.87 3.99 1.35
N SER A 85 5.28 3.90 0.08
CA SER A 85 4.39 4.21 -1.04
C SER A 85 3.54 3.00 -1.39
N PHE A 86 2.24 3.22 -1.60
CA PHE A 86 1.36 2.20 -2.16
C PHE A 86 1.48 2.15 -3.67
N ILE A 87 1.25 0.97 -4.22
CA ILE A 87 1.16 0.72 -5.67
C ILE A 87 -0.22 0.12 -5.93
N ALA A 88 -0.91 0.63 -6.95
CA ALA A 88 -2.24 0.19 -7.38
C ALA A 88 -3.38 0.52 -6.41
N GLU A 89 -3.22 1.52 -5.54
CA GLU A 89 -4.27 1.93 -4.61
C GLU A 89 -5.49 2.54 -5.32
N ILE A 90 -5.28 3.26 -6.41
CA ILE A 90 -6.39 3.82 -7.18
C ILE A 90 -7.24 2.70 -7.77
N SER A 91 -6.61 1.71 -8.38
CA SER A 91 -7.31 0.53 -8.92
C SER A 91 -8.05 -0.23 -7.83
N PHE A 92 -7.44 -0.35 -6.66
CA PHE A 92 -8.07 -1.01 -5.51
C PHE A 92 -9.34 -0.27 -5.08
N LEU A 93 -9.28 1.06 -4.99
CA LEU A 93 -10.41 1.89 -4.54
C LEU A 93 -11.52 2.04 -5.58
N THR A 94 -11.16 2.07 -6.87
CA THR A 94 -12.11 2.40 -7.95
C THR A 94 -12.51 1.21 -8.82
N ASN A 95 -11.80 0.09 -8.75
CA ASN A 95 -11.92 -1.04 -9.66
C ASN A 95 -11.57 -0.72 -11.12
N GLU A 96 -10.96 0.44 -11.37
CA GLU A 96 -10.54 0.83 -12.70
C GLU A 96 -9.18 0.19 -13.06
N PRO A 97 -8.90 -0.05 -14.35
CA PRO A 97 -7.56 -0.49 -14.76
C PRO A 97 -6.50 0.53 -14.38
N ALA A 98 -5.25 0.09 -14.31
CA ALA A 98 -4.13 0.98 -14.03
C ALA A 98 -4.00 2.08 -15.11
N SER A 99 -3.74 3.31 -14.68
CA SER A 99 -3.60 4.46 -15.58
C SER A 99 -2.15 4.77 -15.93
N ALA A 100 -1.20 4.05 -15.34
CA ALA A 100 0.23 4.29 -15.53
C ALA A 100 1.00 2.98 -15.40
N ASP A 101 2.19 2.96 -15.98
CA ASP A 101 3.15 1.89 -15.74
C ASP A 101 3.91 2.15 -14.46
N VAL A 102 4.23 1.10 -13.70
CA VAL A 102 5.12 1.18 -12.55
C VAL A 102 6.25 0.19 -12.77
N LEU A 103 7.48 0.69 -12.75
CA LEU A 103 8.66 -0.10 -13.02
C LEU A 103 9.62 -0.04 -11.83
N SER A 104 10.16 -1.21 -11.46
CA SER A 104 11.20 -1.24 -10.45
C SER A 104 12.54 -0.76 -11.03
N LYS A 105 13.24 0.07 -10.26
CA LYS A 105 14.63 0.43 -10.50
C LYS A 105 15.47 -0.42 -9.58
N ASP A 106 16.26 -1.33 -10.12
CA ASP A 106 16.98 -2.30 -9.31
C ASP A 106 16.00 -3.16 -8.49
N GLU A 107 16.40 -3.60 -7.30
CA GLU A 107 15.55 -4.43 -6.47
C GLU A 107 14.52 -3.60 -5.71
N VAL A 108 13.26 -4.00 -5.82
CA VAL A 108 12.16 -3.46 -5.02
C VAL A 108 11.52 -4.60 -4.25
N ILE A 109 11.35 -4.41 -2.96
CA ILE A 109 10.67 -5.37 -2.08
C ILE A 109 9.37 -4.76 -1.63
N CYS A 110 8.27 -5.48 -1.84
CA CYS A 110 6.92 -5.04 -1.51
C CYS A 110 6.21 -6.06 -0.64
N VAL A 111 5.23 -5.58 0.12
CA VAL A 111 4.15 -6.44 0.63
C VAL A 111 3.02 -6.38 -0.37
N LEU A 112 2.45 -7.52 -0.70
CA LEU A 112 1.36 -7.68 -1.65
C LEU A 112 0.15 -8.27 -0.94
N TRP A 113 -1.01 -7.62 -1.10
CA TRP A 113 -2.31 -8.13 -0.64
C TRP A 113 -3.22 -8.33 -1.83
N LYS A 114 -3.88 -9.47 -1.88
CA LYS A 114 -4.88 -9.74 -2.91
C LYS A 114 -6.15 -8.94 -2.63
N ASN A 115 -6.66 -8.25 -3.65
CA ASN A 115 -7.84 -7.39 -3.53
C ASN A 115 -9.06 -8.14 -2.97
N ASP A 116 -9.31 -9.35 -3.46
CA ASP A 116 -10.45 -10.16 -3.02
C ASP A 116 -10.39 -10.44 -1.53
N ARG A 117 -9.21 -10.72 -1.02
CA ARG A 117 -9.03 -10.99 0.41
C ARG A 117 -9.26 -9.75 1.26
N LEU A 118 -8.77 -8.59 0.81
CA LEU A 118 -9.00 -7.32 1.52
C LEU A 118 -10.47 -6.93 1.46
N LYS A 119 -11.12 -7.10 0.32
CA LYS A 119 -12.53 -6.76 0.15
C LYS A 119 -13.46 -7.64 0.97
N SER A 120 -13.06 -8.85 1.32
CA SER A 120 -13.83 -9.71 2.23
C SER A 120 -13.96 -9.09 3.63
N LEU A 121 -13.00 -8.26 4.03
CA LEU A 121 -13.04 -7.54 5.31
C LEU A 121 -14.24 -6.60 5.41
N LYS A 122 -14.74 -6.11 4.29
CA LYS A 122 -15.91 -5.22 4.26
C LYS A 122 -17.12 -5.85 4.94
N LYS A 123 -17.29 -7.16 4.78
CA LYS A 123 -18.38 -7.91 5.41
C LYS A 123 -18.00 -8.41 6.81
N GLU A 124 -16.76 -8.82 6.99
CA GLU A 124 -16.31 -9.45 8.23
C GLU A 124 -16.02 -8.44 9.34
N ASN A 125 -15.46 -7.28 8.97
CA ASN A 125 -15.11 -6.22 9.91
C ASN A 125 -15.17 -4.86 9.19
N SER A 126 -16.36 -4.28 9.17
CA SER A 126 -16.62 -3.02 8.47
C SER A 126 -15.84 -1.84 9.05
N GLU A 127 -15.60 -1.82 10.36
CA GLU A 127 -14.82 -0.76 11.00
C GLU A 127 -13.37 -0.78 10.53
N PHE A 128 -12.76 -1.95 10.51
CA PHE A 128 -11.40 -2.14 9.98
C PHE A 128 -11.34 -1.72 8.51
N TRP A 129 -12.30 -2.16 7.71
CA TRP A 129 -12.38 -1.83 6.30
C TRP A 129 -12.41 -0.31 6.06
N MET A 130 -13.22 0.41 6.84
CA MET A 130 -13.30 1.86 6.75
C MET A 130 -11.98 2.54 7.09
N LYS A 131 -11.29 2.07 8.12
CA LYS A 131 -9.99 2.59 8.51
C LYS A 131 -8.94 2.36 7.42
N LEU A 132 -8.95 1.18 6.81
CA LEU A 132 -8.06 0.85 5.71
C LEU A 132 -8.31 1.75 4.51
N GLN A 133 -9.57 1.92 4.10
CA GLN A 133 -9.92 2.82 3.02
C GLN A 133 -9.48 4.26 3.31
N HIS A 134 -9.65 4.71 4.55
CA HIS A 134 -9.23 6.05 4.95
C HIS A 134 -7.71 6.20 4.83
N ALA A 135 -6.93 5.23 5.26
CA ALA A 135 -5.47 5.25 5.13
C ALA A 135 -5.02 5.34 3.68
N LEU A 136 -5.65 4.57 2.79
CA LEU A 136 -5.34 4.60 1.36
C LEU A 136 -5.72 5.95 0.73
N THR A 137 -6.87 6.49 1.09
CA THR A 137 -7.33 7.79 0.58
C THR A 137 -6.42 8.92 1.04
N GLU A 138 -6.00 8.91 2.29
CA GLU A 138 -5.03 9.88 2.83
C GLU A 138 -3.71 9.84 2.06
N ASP A 139 -3.22 8.66 1.74
CA ASP A 139 -1.99 8.48 0.94
C ASP A 139 -2.13 9.10 -0.45
N LEU A 140 -3.28 8.86 -1.11
CA LEU A 140 -3.57 9.46 -2.40
C LEU A 140 -3.60 10.98 -2.34
N ILE A 141 -4.22 11.55 -1.32
CA ILE A 141 -4.29 13.01 -1.14
C ILE A 141 -2.90 13.59 -1.02
N LYS A 142 -2.02 12.95 -0.25
CA LYS A 142 -0.63 13.38 -0.10
C LYS A 142 0.13 13.38 -1.43
N LYS A 143 -0.13 12.41 -2.28
CA LYS A 143 0.51 12.30 -3.61
C LYS A 143 0.00 13.36 -4.59
N VAL A 144 -1.27 13.72 -4.51
CA VAL A 144 -1.92 14.67 -5.43
C VAL A 144 -1.64 16.12 -5.06
N LYS A 145 -1.62 16.46 -3.76
CA LYS A 145 -1.40 17.83 -3.28
C LYS A 145 -0.13 18.50 -3.83
N PRO A 146 1.06 17.87 -3.78
CA PRO A 146 2.25 18.48 -4.35
C PRO A 146 2.15 18.75 -5.85
N LYS A 147 1.48 17.87 -6.59
CA LYS A 147 1.26 18.04 -8.03
C LYS A 147 0.33 19.21 -8.34
N ALA A 148 -0.80 19.29 -7.64
CA ALA A 148 -1.76 20.37 -7.80
C ALA A 148 -1.13 21.73 -7.45
N LYS A 149 -0.33 21.77 -6.38
CA LYS A 149 0.38 22.95 -5.94
C LYS A 149 1.42 23.40 -6.96
N LEU A 150 2.16 22.46 -7.54
CA LEU A 150 3.12 22.73 -8.59
C LEU A 150 2.44 23.27 -9.84
N SER A 151 1.34 22.65 -10.27
CA SER A 151 0.57 23.09 -11.42
C SER A 151 0.02 24.52 -11.24
N SER A 152 -0.46 24.86 -10.05
CA SER A 152 -0.95 26.21 -9.76
C SER A 152 0.17 27.24 -9.74
N GLN A 153 1.39 26.86 -9.38
CA GLN A 153 2.56 27.75 -9.43
C GLN A 153 3.06 27.97 -10.85
N LEU A 154 2.85 26.99 -11.74
CA LEU A 154 3.26 27.07 -13.13
C LEU A 154 2.25 27.81 -14.02
N ALA A 155 1.03 27.89 -13.56
CA ALA A 155 -0.05 28.62 -14.23
C ALA A 155 -0.01 30.10 -13.86
#